data_c86493a3de4ef6995d3dc450f118e376
#
_entry.id   c86493a3de4ef6995d3dc450f118e376
#
_cell.length_a   1.000
_cell.length_b   1.000
_cell.length_c   1.000
_cell.angle_alpha   90.00
_cell.angle_beta   90.00
_cell.angle_gamma   90.00
#
_symmetry.space_group_name_H-M   'P 1'
#
loop_
_entity.id
_entity.type
_entity.pdbx_description
1 polymer ?
#
loop_
_entity_poly.entity_id
_entity_poly.type
_entity_poly.pdbx_seq_one_letter_code
_entity_poly.pdbx_strand_id
1 'polypeptide(L)'
;MKRKLYKGEADSADMTAVQTGREDLQRVLQDYDPEDIFNLDETGLFYRLGPNYTLATTKVSGTKKSKDRITVALTSNATGTTKLKPFVISKVNRPRCFGKTYNPETYVRYRHNAKAWMTSELFQDWLKDFDRQMRLARRKVILLVDNAASHNQGDLQLRSVTLHFLPPNTTAHIQPMDAGIIKAFKAHYRKQLVQHYIERVEKNEEQSVNLREALHMVKTAWDRVQVSTIVNCYRHVKILPSPSTDDSDEDDDIPLSLLQYHRDEDDIPLIELQMKMRELGNSSMTAEEYVGSMKRRKPDDI
;
A
#
# COMPACT_ATOMS: atom_id res chain seq x y z
N MET A 1 35.64 8.93 2.02
CA MET A 1 34.73 8.15 1.12
C MET A 1 33.32 8.71 1.24
N LYS A 2 32.77 9.34 0.19
CA LYS A 2 31.36 9.79 0.19
C LYS A 2 30.47 8.58 -0.13
N ARG A 3 29.55 8.21 0.78
CA ARG A 3 28.50 7.20 0.49
C ARG A 3 27.67 7.67 -0.69
N LYS A 4 27.74 6.99 -1.83
CA LYS A 4 26.75 7.13 -2.91
C LYS A 4 25.47 6.42 -2.45
N LEU A 5 24.37 7.17 -2.32
CA LEU A 5 23.04 6.58 -2.21
C LEU A 5 22.71 5.87 -3.53
N TYR A 6 22.24 4.65 -3.45
CA TYR A 6 21.52 4.02 -4.57
C TYR A 6 20.22 4.79 -4.77
N LYS A 7 20.09 5.44 -5.91
CA LYS A 7 18.86 6.12 -6.34
C LYS A 7 17.93 5.07 -6.91
N GLY A 8 16.64 5.12 -6.53
CA GLY A 8 15.62 4.18 -7.02
C GLY A 8 15.27 4.40 -8.50
N GLU A 9 14.39 3.57 -9.06
CA GLU A 9 13.94 3.61 -10.47
C GLU A 9 13.45 4.99 -10.93
N ALA A 10 12.88 5.79 -10.03
CA ALA A 10 12.40 7.14 -10.32
C ALA A 10 13.49 8.10 -10.85
N ASP A 11 14.75 7.90 -10.48
CA ASP A 11 15.88 8.76 -10.92
C ASP A 11 16.47 8.35 -12.29
N SER A 12 16.06 7.20 -12.82
CA SER A 12 16.53 6.67 -14.12
C SER A 12 15.52 6.86 -15.26
N ALA A 13 14.32 7.41 -14.96
CA ALA A 13 13.29 7.64 -15.96
C ALA A 13 13.70 8.74 -16.96
N ASP A 14 13.52 8.47 -18.24
CA ASP A 14 13.63 9.49 -19.28
C ASP A 14 12.45 10.46 -19.16
N MET A 15 12.74 11.69 -18.73
CA MET A 15 11.71 12.72 -18.53
C MET A 15 10.96 13.06 -19.82
N THR A 16 11.57 12.86 -21.00
CA THR A 16 10.91 13.02 -22.28
C THR A 16 9.85 11.94 -22.48
N ALA A 17 10.19 10.69 -22.17
CA ALA A 17 9.25 9.57 -22.21
C ALA A 17 8.09 9.75 -21.20
N VAL A 18 8.38 10.28 -20.01
CA VAL A 18 7.35 10.61 -19.00
C VAL A 18 6.40 11.68 -19.54
N GLN A 19 6.93 12.75 -20.18
CA GLN A 19 6.10 13.82 -20.68
C GLN A 19 5.22 13.33 -21.86
N THR A 20 5.80 12.62 -22.82
CA THR A 20 5.06 12.03 -23.92
C THR A 20 3.98 11.06 -23.42
N GLY A 21 4.33 10.20 -22.45
CA GLY A 21 3.37 9.28 -21.85
C GLY A 21 2.21 9.98 -21.14
N ARG A 22 2.46 11.13 -20.50
CA ARG A 22 1.39 11.96 -19.91
C ARG A 22 0.46 12.55 -20.96
N GLU A 23 1.02 13.09 -22.03
CA GLU A 23 0.22 13.70 -23.12
C GLU A 23 -0.66 12.65 -23.82
N ASP A 24 -0.12 11.47 -24.07
CA ASP A 24 -0.86 10.36 -24.64
C ASP A 24 -1.97 9.89 -23.69
N LEU A 25 -1.65 9.75 -22.40
CA LEU A 25 -2.62 9.38 -21.37
C LEU A 25 -3.73 10.42 -21.26
N GLN A 26 -3.40 11.71 -21.19
CA GLN A 26 -4.40 12.78 -21.13
C GLN A 26 -5.34 12.76 -22.34
N ARG A 27 -4.81 12.49 -23.54
CA ARG A 27 -5.63 12.38 -24.76
C ARG A 27 -6.62 11.23 -24.69
N VAL A 28 -6.20 10.10 -24.15
CA VAL A 28 -7.08 8.92 -23.98
C VAL A 28 -8.13 9.17 -22.89
N LEU A 29 -7.78 9.92 -21.84
CA LEU A 29 -8.66 10.15 -20.69
C LEU A 29 -9.73 11.22 -20.94
N GLN A 30 -9.64 12.02 -22.00
CA GLN A 30 -10.61 13.07 -22.34
C GLN A 30 -12.04 12.55 -22.50
N ASP A 31 -12.19 11.27 -22.88
CA ASP A 31 -13.48 10.63 -23.11
C ASP A 31 -14.08 9.96 -21.86
N TYR A 32 -13.42 10.09 -20.70
CA TYR A 32 -13.84 9.45 -19.47
C TYR A 32 -14.07 10.45 -18.35
N ASP A 33 -15.17 10.30 -17.64
CA ASP A 33 -15.37 11.02 -16.37
C ASP A 33 -14.36 10.54 -15.34
N PRO A 34 -13.89 11.41 -14.42
CA PRO A 34 -12.95 11.01 -13.36
C PRO A 34 -13.42 9.82 -12.52
N GLU A 35 -14.74 9.64 -12.35
CA GLU A 35 -15.29 8.47 -11.66
C GLU A 35 -15.08 7.16 -12.41
N ASP A 36 -14.92 7.22 -13.73
CA ASP A 36 -14.74 6.07 -14.62
C ASP A 36 -13.28 5.77 -14.97
N ILE A 37 -12.33 6.54 -14.41
CA ILE A 37 -10.90 6.31 -14.53
C ILE A 37 -10.42 5.52 -13.32
N PHE A 38 -10.00 4.28 -13.53
CA PHE A 38 -9.48 3.39 -12.48
C PHE A 38 -7.98 3.14 -12.66
N ASN A 39 -7.29 2.92 -11.55
CA ASN A 39 -5.92 2.40 -11.55
C ASN A 39 -5.84 1.18 -10.64
N LEU A 40 -5.14 0.14 -11.09
CA LEU A 40 -4.80 -1.05 -10.32
C LEU A 40 -3.29 -1.17 -10.24
N ASP A 41 -2.80 -1.58 -9.07
CA ASP A 41 -1.40 -1.96 -8.89
C ASP A 41 -1.24 -2.94 -7.72
N GLU A 42 -0.16 -3.72 -7.76
CA GLU A 42 0.19 -4.71 -6.76
C GLU A 42 1.33 -4.25 -5.86
N THR A 43 1.24 -4.66 -4.61
CA THR A 43 2.34 -4.51 -3.68
C THR A 43 2.61 -5.79 -2.90
N GLY A 44 3.89 -6.09 -2.68
CA GLY A 44 4.29 -7.10 -1.72
C GLY A 44 4.09 -6.59 -0.30
N LEU A 45 3.50 -7.42 0.56
CA LEU A 45 3.29 -7.12 1.96
C LEU A 45 3.88 -8.23 2.83
N PHE A 46 4.92 -7.92 3.61
CA PHE A 46 5.44 -8.79 4.66
C PHE A 46 4.52 -8.69 5.88
N TYR A 47 3.46 -9.47 5.88
CA TYR A 47 2.34 -9.27 6.78
C TYR A 47 2.63 -9.59 8.27
N ARG A 48 3.77 -10.23 8.56
CA ARG A 48 4.25 -10.53 9.92
C ARG A 48 5.47 -9.70 10.32
N LEU A 49 5.95 -8.82 9.45
CA LEU A 49 7.18 -8.08 9.72
C LEU A 49 6.88 -6.98 10.74
N GLY A 50 7.20 -7.26 11.99
CA GLY A 50 7.16 -6.27 13.08
C GLY A 50 8.25 -5.21 12.90
N PRO A 51 8.19 -4.12 13.69
CA PRO A 51 9.19 -3.07 13.67
C PRO A 51 10.59 -3.62 14.00
N ASN A 52 11.61 -3.03 13.40
CA ASN A 52 13.01 -3.42 13.60
C ASN A 52 13.53 -3.14 15.03
N TYR A 53 12.82 -2.32 15.80
CA TYR A 53 13.19 -1.89 17.14
C TYR A 53 12.06 -2.23 18.10
N THR A 54 12.40 -2.97 19.15
CA THR A 54 11.50 -3.26 20.26
C THR A 54 11.85 -2.33 21.41
N LEU A 55 10.88 -1.54 21.88
CA LEU A 55 11.01 -0.81 23.14
C LEU A 55 10.70 -1.79 24.29
N ALA A 56 11.66 -2.62 24.62
CA ALA A 56 11.55 -3.50 25.78
C ALA A 56 12.45 -3.00 26.89
N THR A 57 11.93 -2.92 28.10
CA THR A 57 12.71 -2.66 29.33
C THR A 57 13.59 -3.83 29.72
N THR A 58 13.37 -5.01 29.11
CA THR A 58 14.16 -6.23 29.30
C THR A 58 14.69 -6.75 27.96
N LYS A 59 15.84 -7.43 27.97
CA LYS A 59 16.41 -8.08 26.76
C LYS A 59 15.39 -9.07 26.19
N VAL A 60 14.76 -8.71 25.06
CA VAL A 60 13.98 -9.65 24.25
C VAL A 60 14.95 -10.39 23.35
N SER A 61 15.01 -11.72 23.47
CA SER A 61 15.79 -12.56 22.57
C SER A 61 15.32 -12.31 21.14
N GLY A 62 16.28 -12.11 20.19
CA GLY A 62 15.98 -11.70 18.84
C GLY A 62 14.96 -12.59 18.14
N THR A 63 13.77 -12.07 17.94
CA THR A 63 12.73 -12.73 17.14
C THR A 63 13.19 -12.81 15.69
N LYS A 64 13.26 -14.02 15.15
CA LYS A 64 13.62 -14.26 13.75
C LYS A 64 12.61 -13.52 12.87
N LYS A 65 13.06 -12.53 12.10
CA LYS A 65 12.19 -11.74 11.21
C LYS A 65 11.49 -12.70 10.23
N SER A 66 10.16 -12.76 10.31
CA SER A 66 9.37 -13.53 9.36
C SER A 66 9.33 -12.79 8.03
N LYS A 67 9.78 -13.45 6.96
CA LYS A 67 9.71 -12.96 5.58
C LYS A 67 8.46 -13.50 4.85
N ASP A 68 7.41 -13.85 5.60
CA ASP A 68 6.16 -14.32 5.00
C ASP A 68 5.48 -13.16 4.26
N ARG A 69 5.38 -13.30 2.95
CA ARG A 69 4.84 -12.28 2.05
C ARG A 69 3.54 -12.75 1.41
N ILE A 70 2.60 -11.82 1.30
CA ILE A 70 1.44 -11.88 0.40
C ILE A 70 1.58 -10.78 -0.64
N THR A 71 0.89 -10.93 -1.76
CA THR A 71 0.68 -9.82 -2.72
C THR A 71 -0.70 -9.25 -2.49
N VAL A 72 -0.81 -7.93 -2.47
CA VAL A 72 -2.06 -7.19 -2.35
C VAL A 72 -2.18 -6.29 -3.57
N ALA A 73 -3.18 -6.52 -4.41
CA ALA A 73 -3.54 -5.61 -5.48
C ALA A 73 -4.67 -4.69 -5.01
N LEU A 74 -4.48 -3.40 -5.19
CA LEU A 74 -5.39 -2.34 -4.82
C LEU A 74 -5.94 -1.67 -6.07
N THR A 75 -7.21 -1.27 -6.03
CA THR A 75 -7.86 -0.61 -7.16
C THR A 75 -8.79 0.47 -6.65
N SER A 76 -8.67 1.68 -7.18
CA SER A 76 -9.58 2.79 -6.94
C SER A 76 -9.83 3.59 -8.20
N ASN A 77 -10.93 4.35 -8.23
CA ASN A 77 -11.16 5.35 -9.25
C ASN A 77 -10.47 6.68 -8.90
N ALA A 78 -10.41 7.61 -9.85
CA ALA A 78 -9.68 8.86 -9.69
C ALA A 78 -10.32 9.82 -8.67
N THR A 79 -11.62 9.72 -8.45
CA THR A 79 -12.35 10.51 -7.43
C THR A 79 -12.26 9.90 -6.03
N GLY A 80 -11.70 8.69 -5.88
CA GLY A 80 -11.66 7.97 -4.61
C GLY A 80 -13.00 7.50 -4.08
N THR A 81 -14.10 7.76 -4.79
CA THR A 81 -15.47 7.35 -4.40
C THR A 81 -15.68 5.84 -4.50
N THR A 82 -14.94 5.19 -5.40
CA THR A 82 -14.99 3.74 -5.61
C THR A 82 -13.63 3.13 -5.31
N LYS A 83 -13.54 2.38 -4.21
CA LYS A 83 -12.42 1.52 -3.86
C LYS A 83 -12.87 0.07 -3.97
N LEU A 84 -12.23 -0.73 -4.82
CA LEU A 84 -12.56 -2.14 -4.92
C LEU A 84 -12.01 -2.92 -3.72
N LYS A 85 -12.62 -4.07 -3.47
CA LYS A 85 -12.14 -5.00 -2.45
C LYS A 85 -10.69 -5.41 -2.76
N PRO A 86 -9.75 -5.34 -1.79
CA PRO A 86 -8.36 -5.73 -2.02
C PRO A 86 -8.28 -7.15 -2.59
N PHE A 87 -7.45 -7.33 -3.62
CA PHE A 87 -7.18 -8.64 -4.17
C PHE A 87 -5.90 -9.19 -3.55
N VAL A 88 -6.00 -10.25 -2.77
CA VAL A 88 -4.89 -10.84 -2.02
C VAL A 88 -4.50 -12.19 -2.59
N ILE A 89 -3.20 -12.34 -2.89
CA ILE A 89 -2.61 -13.59 -3.36
C ILE A 89 -1.64 -14.11 -2.29
N SER A 90 -1.89 -15.32 -1.82
CA SER A 90 -1.09 -16.00 -0.80
C SER A 90 -0.43 -17.26 -1.36
N LYS A 91 0.46 -17.88 -0.60
CA LYS A 91 1.06 -19.17 -0.96
C LYS A 91 0.14 -20.37 -0.67
N VAL A 92 -0.84 -20.21 0.20
CA VAL A 92 -1.65 -21.32 0.71
C VAL A 92 -3.13 -21.09 0.40
N ASN A 93 -3.78 -22.09 -0.16
CA ASN A 93 -5.22 -22.02 -0.47
C ASN A 93 -6.06 -21.84 0.81
N ARG A 94 -5.92 -22.76 1.76
CA ARG A 94 -6.67 -22.73 3.00
C ARG A 94 -5.75 -22.96 4.21
N PRO A 95 -5.15 -21.90 4.76
CA PRO A 95 -4.29 -22.02 5.93
C PRO A 95 -5.09 -22.48 7.17
N ARG A 96 -4.43 -23.14 8.11
CA ARG A 96 -5.08 -23.67 9.33
C ARG A 96 -5.85 -22.62 10.13
N CYS A 97 -5.38 -21.38 10.13
CA CYS A 97 -6.00 -20.25 10.85
C CYS A 97 -7.39 -19.87 10.30
N PHE A 98 -7.77 -20.32 9.11
CA PHE A 98 -9.12 -20.09 8.58
C PHE A 98 -10.17 -20.98 9.25
N GLY A 99 -9.78 -22.13 9.81
CA GLY A 99 -10.74 -23.07 10.40
C GLY A 99 -11.78 -23.55 9.40
N LYS A 100 -12.94 -23.98 9.89
CA LYS A 100 -14.01 -24.54 9.02
C LYS A 100 -14.96 -23.48 8.47
N THR A 101 -15.21 -22.40 9.22
CA THR A 101 -16.28 -21.42 8.96
C THR A 101 -15.79 -20.09 8.38
N TYR A 102 -14.48 -19.82 8.43
CA TYR A 102 -13.96 -18.54 7.92
C TYR A 102 -13.97 -18.49 6.40
N ASN A 103 -14.61 -17.44 5.87
CA ASN A 103 -14.60 -17.12 4.45
C ASN A 103 -13.77 -15.85 4.22
N PRO A 104 -12.58 -15.94 3.60
CA PRO A 104 -11.76 -14.77 3.31
C PRO A 104 -12.43 -13.80 2.32
N GLU A 105 -13.33 -14.29 1.46
CA GLU A 105 -14.06 -13.47 0.48
C GLU A 105 -14.96 -12.42 1.14
N THR A 106 -15.25 -12.52 2.43
CA THR A 106 -15.94 -11.47 3.19
C THR A 106 -15.12 -10.18 3.25
N TYR A 107 -13.79 -10.29 3.36
CA TYR A 107 -12.89 -9.15 3.61
C TYR A 107 -12.10 -8.74 2.37
N VAL A 108 -11.58 -9.73 1.62
CA VAL A 108 -10.72 -9.52 0.45
C VAL A 108 -11.12 -10.50 -0.64
N ARG A 109 -10.78 -10.25 -1.89
CA ARG A 109 -10.77 -11.28 -2.92
C ARG A 109 -9.52 -12.14 -2.70
N TYR A 110 -9.68 -13.41 -2.39
CA TYR A 110 -8.57 -14.26 -1.98
C TYR A 110 -8.23 -15.30 -3.04
N ARG A 111 -6.97 -15.35 -3.44
CA ARG A 111 -6.43 -16.38 -4.34
C ARG A 111 -5.08 -16.87 -3.81
N HIS A 112 -4.55 -17.91 -4.44
CA HIS A 112 -3.26 -18.48 -4.05
C HIS A 112 -2.49 -19.04 -5.25
N ASN A 113 -1.17 -18.99 -5.14
CA ASN A 113 -0.23 -19.79 -5.94
C ASN A 113 1.09 -19.94 -5.19
N ALA A 114 1.98 -20.83 -5.68
CA ALA A 114 3.22 -21.19 -4.99
C ALA A 114 4.14 -19.99 -4.66
N LYS A 115 4.14 -18.94 -5.49
CA LYS A 115 4.98 -17.74 -5.32
C LYS A 115 4.26 -16.59 -4.61
N ALA A 116 2.94 -16.68 -4.43
CA ALA A 116 2.09 -15.56 -4.01
C ALA A 116 2.29 -14.31 -4.90
N TRP A 117 2.35 -14.48 -6.20
CA TRP A 117 2.54 -13.42 -7.19
C TRP A 117 1.34 -13.34 -8.13
N MET A 118 1.11 -12.15 -8.71
CA MET A 118 0.16 -12.02 -9.81
C MET A 118 0.62 -12.88 -11.00
N THR A 119 -0.35 -13.52 -11.64
CA THR A 119 -0.16 -14.23 -12.90
C THR A 119 -1.21 -13.76 -13.89
N SER A 120 -0.97 -13.97 -15.19
CA SER A 120 -1.94 -13.58 -16.22
C SER A 120 -3.30 -14.22 -15.98
N GLU A 121 -3.36 -15.46 -15.55
CA GLU A 121 -4.61 -16.18 -15.24
C GLU A 121 -5.38 -15.51 -14.08
N LEU A 122 -4.68 -15.14 -13.00
CA LEU A 122 -5.29 -14.47 -11.85
C LEU A 122 -5.75 -13.06 -12.20
N PHE A 123 -4.98 -12.36 -13.02
CA PHE A 123 -5.34 -11.04 -13.52
C PHE A 123 -6.56 -11.11 -14.44
N GLN A 124 -6.60 -12.05 -15.36
CA GLN A 124 -7.73 -12.29 -16.28
C GLN A 124 -9.01 -12.65 -15.52
N ASP A 125 -8.91 -13.53 -14.51
CA ASP A 125 -10.03 -13.88 -13.64
C ASP A 125 -10.57 -12.64 -12.88
N TRP A 126 -9.68 -11.79 -12.38
CA TRP A 126 -10.04 -10.55 -11.73
C TRP A 126 -10.67 -9.56 -12.74
N LEU A 127 -10.05 -9.39 -13.90
CA LEU A 127 -10.48 -8.45 -14.93
C LEU A 127 -11.86 -8.79 -15.49
N LYS A 128 -12.13 -10.08 -15.71
CA LYS A 128 -13.44 -10.59 -16.12
C LYS A 128 -14.53 -10.25 -15.12
N ASP A 129 -14.25 -10.39 -13.82
CA ASP A 129 -15.20 -10.04 -12.77
C ASP A 129 -15.38 -8.51 -12.67
N PHE A 130 -14.33 -7.73 -12.85
CA PHE A 130 -14.40 -6.28 -12.86
C PHE A 130 -15.24 -5.78 -14.05
N ASP A 131 -15.01 -6.31 -15.26
CA ASP A 131 -15.83 -5.99 -16.45
C ASP A 131 -17.30 -6.32 -16.21
N ARG A 132 -17.59 -7.48 -15.61
CA ARG A 132 -18.95 -7.87 -15.26
C ARG A 132 -19.59 -6.88 -14.26
N GLN A 133 -18.87 -6.43 -13.25
CA GLN A 133 -19.35 -5.45 -12.29
C GLN A 133 -19.67 -4.11 -12.97
N MET A 134 -18.77 -3.61 -13.83
CA MET A 134 -18.99 -2.35 -14.55
C MET A 134 -20.15 -2.47 -15.53
N ARG A 135 -20.30 -3.61 -16.19
CA ARG A 135 -21.45 -3.87 -17.06
C ARG A 135 -22.78 -3.86 -16.31
N LEU A 136 -22.84 -4.48 -15.11
CA LEU A 136 -24.04 -4.45 -14.26
C LEU A 136 -24.36 -3.04 -13.78
N ALA A 137 -23.35 -2.24 -13.49
CA ALA A 137 -23.48 -0.83 -13.14
C ALA A 137 -23.79 0.07 -14.36
N ARG A 138 -23.82 -0.47 -15.58
CA ARG A 138 -24.00 0.25 -16.86
C ARG A 138 -22.95 1.32 -17.10
N ARG A 139 -21.73 1.10 -16.60
CA ARG A 139 -20.59 2.03 -16.72
C ARG A 139 -19.62 1.53 -17.77
N LYS A 140 -18.99 2.48 -18.47
CA LYS A 140 -17.83 2.27 -19.35
C LYS A 140 -16.64 2.92 -18.67
N VAL A 141 -15.65 2.12 -18.33
CA VAL A 141 -14.51 2.58 -17.54
C VAL A 141 -13.19 2.28 -18.23
N ILE A 142 -12.18 3.08 -17.93
CA ILE A 142 -10.80 2.80 -18.31
C ILE A 142 -10.04 2.33 -17.07
N LEU A 143 -9.26 1.24 -17.25
CA LEU A 143 -8.39 0.70 -16.20
C LEU A 143 -6.93 0.91 -16.60
N LEU A 144 -6.25 1.73 -15.82
CA LEU A 144 -4.83 2.00 -15.96
C LEU A 144 -4.04 0.94 -15.18
N VAL A 145 -3.07 0.30 -15.84
CA VAL A 145 -2.16 -0.69 -15.26
C VAL A 145 -0.74 -0.46 -15.77
N ASP A 146 0.25 -0.95 -15.03
CA ASP A 146 1.62 -1.00 -15.54
C ASP A 146 1.78 -2.04 -16.66
N ASN A 147 2.90 -2.01 -17.35
CA ASN A 147 3.20 -2.93 -18.45
C ASN A 147 3.85 -4.25 -17.97
N ALA A 148 3.42 -4.77 -16.81
CA ALA A 148 3.89 -6.06 -16.33
C ALA A 148 3.36 -7.21 -17.20
N ALA A 149 4.17 -8.24 -17.44
CA ALA A 149 3.79 -9.40 -18.23
C ALA A 149 2.57 -10.16 -17.65
N SER A 150 2.30 -10.00 -16.36
CA SER A 150 1.13 -10.57 -15.69
C SER A 150 -0.19 -9.86 -16.06
N HIS A 151 -0.14 -8.61 -16.53
CA HIS A 151 -1.32 -7.81 -16.88
C HIS A 151 -1.81 -8.07 -18.29
N ASN A 152 -1.76 -9.31 -18.72
CA ASN A 152 -2.17 -9.71 -20.06
C ASN A 152 -3.68 -10.02 -20.09
N GLN A 153 -4.41 -9.31 -20.97
CA GLN A 153 -5.85 -9.52 -21.20
C GLN A 153 -6.15 -10.91 -21.83
N GLY A 154 -5.20 -11.49 -22.57
CA GLY A 154 -5.43 -12.71 -23.35
C GLY A 154 -6.58 -12.52 -24.38
N ASP A 155 -7.39 -13.56 -24.52
CA ASP A 155 -8.53 -13.58 -25.45
C ASP A 155 -9.83 -13.01 -24.82
N LEU A 156 -9.74 -12.35 -23.64
CA LEU A 156 -10.93 -11.80 -22.99
C LEU A 156 -11.57 -10.69 -23.83
N GLN A 157 -12.84 -10.85 -24.10
CA GLN A 157 -13.66 -9.84 -24.76
C GLN A 157 -14.32 -8.96 -23.69
N LEU A 158 -13.65 -7.85 -23.35
CA LEU A 158 -14.17 -6.86 -22.40
C LEU A 158 -15.25 -6.01 -23.07
N ARG A 159 -16.33 -5.74 -22.34
CA ARG A 159 -17.48 -4.98 -22.86
C ARG A 159 -17.65 -3.62 -22.20
N SER A 160 -17.16 -3.48 -20.98
CA SER A 160 -17.34 -2.29 -20.15
C SER A 160 -16.04 -1.71 -19.60
N VAL A 161 -14.94 -2.44 -19.72
CA VAL A 161 -13.61 -2.02 -19.30
C VAL A 161 -12.70 -1.88 -20.53
N THR A 162 -12.09 -0.71 -20.67
CA THR A 162 -10.96 -0.48 -21.60
C THR A 162 -9.68 -0.61 -20.79
N LEU A 163 -8.83 -1.58 -21.14
CA LEU A 163 -7.53 -1.75 -20.49
C LEU A 163 -6.50 -0.83 -21.15
N HIS A 164 -5.81 -0.02 -20.36
CA HIS A 164 -4.78 0.89 -20.83
C HIS A 164 -3.46 0.67 -20.09
N PHE A 165 -2.40 0.38 -20.84
CA PHE A 165 -1.07 0.14 -20.29
C PHE A 165 -0.28 1.44 -20.21
N LEU A 166 0.26 1.73 -19.02
CA LEU A 166 1.17 2.85 -18.84
C LEU A 166 2.52 2.54 -19.51
N PRO A 167 3.21 3.55 -20.07
CA PRO A 167 4.49 3.33 -20.73
C PRO A 167 5.52 2.70 -19.79
N PRO A 168 6.40 1.81 -20.27
CA PRO A 168 7.44 1.20 -19.45
C PRO A 168 8.34 2.24 -18.80
N ASN A 169 8.80 1.97 -17.57
CA ASN A 169 9.71 2.81 -16.78
C ASN A 169 9.18 4.23 -16.43
N THR A 170 7.86 4.46 -16.53
CA THR A 170 7.25 5.75 -16.20
C THR A 170 6.32 5.66 -15.00
N THR A 171 6.04 4.45 -14.48
CA THR A 171 5.06 4.18 -13.40
C THR A 171 5.29 5.04 -12.17
N ALA A 172 6.53 5.21 -11.72
CA ALA A 172 6.87 6.07 -10.57
C ALA A 172 6.42 7.54 -10.73
N HIS A 173 6.15 7.99 -11.96
CA HIS A 173 5.79 9.38 -12.28
C HIS A 173 4.37 9.57 -12.79
N ILE A 174 3.71 8.51 -13.27
CA ILE A 174 2.38 8.61 -13.90
C ILE A 174 1.36 7.62 -13.34
N GLN A 175 1.75 6.72 -12.43
CA GLN A 175 0.85 5.75 -11.81
C GLN A 175 0.35 6.24 -10.45
N PRO A 176 -0.97 6.50 -10.26
CA PRO A 176 -1.51 7.03 -9.01
C PRO A 176 -1.26 6.13 -7.80
N MET A 177 -1.35 4.80 -7.97
CA MET A 177 -1.11 3.85 -6.87
C MET A 177 0.30 3.99 -6.30
N ASP A 178 1.32 4.15 -7.16
CA ASP A 178 2.71 4.36 -6.76
C ASP A 178 2.97 5.76 -6.21
N ALA A 179 2.19 6.77 -6.64
CA ALA A 179 2.35 8.16 -6.21
C ALA A 179 2.13 8.37 -4.70
N GLY A 180 1.50 7.40 -4.02
CA GLY A 180 1.30 7.50 -2.58
C GLY A 180 0.18 6.62 -2.01
N ILE A 181 -0.74 6.11 -2.82
CA ILE A 181 -1.90 5.34 -2.35
C ILE A 181 -1.43 4.04 -1.67
N ILE A 182 -0.54 3.28 -2.31
CA ILE A 182 0.05 2.06 -1.73
C ILE A 182 0.82 2.37 -0.46
N LYS A 183 1.55 3.48 -0.43
CA LYS A 183 2.30 3.93 0.73
C LYS A 183 1.39 4.25 1.91
N ALA A 184 0.29 4.97 1.70
CA ALA A 184 -0.72 5.25 2.71
C ALA A 184 -1.37 3.95 3.24
N PHE A 185 -1.72 3.02 2.35
CA PHE A 185 -2.21 1.69 2.72
C PHE A 185 -1.22 0.94 3.61
N LYS A 186 0.07 0.86 3.22
CA LYS A 186 1.12 0.21 4.00
C LYS A 186 1.29 0.87 5.38
N ALA A 187 1.22 2.19 5.47
CA ALA A 187 1.30 2.92 6.73
C ALA A 187 0.15 2.55 7.68
N HIS A 188 -1.10 2.53 7.16
CA HIS A 188 -2.26 2.09 7.94
C HIS A 188 -2.17 0.62 8.37
N TYR A 189 -1.66 -0.26 7.52
CA TYR A 189 -1.43 -1.66 7.86
C TYR A 189 -0.40 -1.80 8.99
N ARG A 190 0.76 -1.14 8.85
CA ARG A 190 1.83 -1.16 9.87
C ARG A 190 1.35 -0.62 11.22
N LYS A 191 0.57 0.44 11.22
CA LYS A 191 -0.01 0.99 12.45
C LYS A 191 -0.84 -0.06 13.20
N GLN A 192 -1.69 -0.80 12.49
CA GLN A 192 -2.49 -1.88 13.08
C GLN A 192 -1.62 -3.05 13.56
N LEU A 193 -0.60 -3.42 12.78
CA LEU A 193 0.32 -4.49 13.13
C LEU A 193 1.08 -4.20 14.43
N VAL A 194 1.57 -2.96 14.58
CA VAL A 194 2.24 -2.52 15.81
C VAL A 194 1.28 -2.56 17.00
N GLN A 195 0.07 -2.03 16.83
CA GLN A 195 -0.95 -2.06 17.87
C GLN A 195 -1.26 -3.49 18.32
N HIS A 196 -1.42 -4.40 17.36
CA HIS A 196 -1.65 -5.81 17.65
C HIS A 196 -0.51 -6.45 18.45
N TYR A 197 0.75 -6.13 18.10
CA TYR A 197 1.90 -6.64 18.87
C TYR A 197 1.97 -6.07 20.27
N ILE A 198 1.66 -4.79 20.47
CA ILE A 198 1.61 -4.17 21.79
C ILE A 198 0.56 -4.87 22.66
N GLU A 199 -0.65 -5.06 22.15
CA GLU A 199 -1.74 -5.74 22.89
C GLU A 199 -1.38 -7.18 23.28
N ARG A 200 -0.64 -7.90 22.42
CA ARG A 200 -0.17 -9.26 22.75
C ARG A 200 0.92 -9.25 23.82
N VAL A 201 1.83 -8.28 23.79
CA VAL A 201 2.84 -8.11 24.85
C VAL A 201 2.18 -7.85 26.20
N GLU A 202 1.18 -6.96 26.25
CA GLU A 202 0.44 -6.65 27.48
C GLU A 202 -0.29 -7.87 28.06
N LYS A 203 -0.77 -8.77 27.18
CA LYS A 203 -1.44 -10.02 27.55
C LYS A 203 -0.49 -11.19 27.80
N ASN A 204 0.83 -10.99 27.71
CA ASN A 204 1.84 -12.05 27.74
C ASN A 204 1.61 -13.16 26.70
N GLU A 205 1.06 -12.81 25.53
CA GLU A 205 0.83 -13.73 24.42
C GLU A 205 2.00 -13.69 23.42
N GLU A 206 2.11 -14.74 22.59
CA GLU A 206 3.11 -14.77 21.53
C GLU A 206 2.87 -13.64 20.49
N GLN A 207 3.93 -12.88 20.19
CA GLN A 207 3.90 -11.80 19.21
C GLN A 207 3.88 -12.38 17.79
N SER A 208 2.74 -12.88 17.37
CA SER A 208 2.57 -13.44 16.03
C SER A 208 1.27 -12.93 15.39
N VAL A 209 1.27 -12.84 14.07
CA VAL A 209 0.09 -12.55 13.25
C VAL A 209 -0.14 -13.72 12.31
N ASN A 210 -1.32 -14.29 12.35
CA ASN A 210 -1.72 -15.30 11.37
C ASN A 210 -2.36 -14.65 10.12
N LEU A 211 -2.52 -15.43 9.05
CA LEU A 211 -3.02 -14.87 7.79
C LEU A 211 -4.46 -14.37 7.89
N ARG A 212 -5.31 -14.98 8.72
CA ARG A 212 -6.69 -14.49 8.96
C ARG A 212 -6.68 -13.08 9.56
N GLU A 213 -5.87 -12.84 10.58
CA GLU A 213 -5.70 -11.53 11.20
C GLU A 213 -5.13 -10.53 10.19
N ALA A 214 -4.13 -10.94 9.41
CA ALA A 214 -3.55 -10.11 8.36
C ALA A 214 -4.59 -9.67 7.30
N LEU A 215 -5.51 -10.55 6.87
CA LEU A 215 -6.55 -10.20 5.91
C LEU A 215 -7.54 -9.17 6.47
N HIS A 216 -7.85 -9.24 7.77
CA HIS A 216 -8.66 -8.21 8.44
C HIS A 216 -7.93 -6.87 8.47
N MET A 217 -6.62 -6.88 8.82
CA MET A 217 -5.80 -5.67 8.81
C MET A 217 -5.69 -5.07 7.41
N VAL A 218 -5.54 -5.90 6.35
CA VAL A 218 -5.52 -5.45 4.96
C VAL A 218 -6.81 -4.71 4.61
N LYS A 219 -7.97 -5.32 4.92
CA LYS A 219 -9.28 -4.68 4.66
C LYS A 219 -9.41 -3.35 5.38
N THR A 220 -9.13 -3.34 6.69
CA THR A 220 -9.22 -2.12 7.50
C THR A 220 -8.22 -1.04 7.08
N ALA A 221 -7.00 -1.43 6.70
CA ALA A 221 -6.00 -0.49 6.20
C ALA A 221 -6.46 0.17 4.90
N TRP A 222 -7.02 -0.62 3.98
CA TRP A 222 -7.56 -0.11 2.73
C TRP A 222 -8.75 0.82 2.94
N ASP A 223 -9.66 0.48 3.84
CA ASP A 223 -10.80 1.34 4.17
C ASP A 223 -10.38 2.70 4.74
N ARG A 224 -9.25 2.74 5.48
CA ARG A 224 -8.70 3.97 6.08
C ARG A 224 -7.97 4.88 5.10
N VAL A 225 -7.62 4.43 3.90
CA VAL A 225 -7.07 5.32 2.88
C VAL A 225 -8.13 6.33 2.50
N GLN A 226 -7.86 7.60 2.77
CA GLN A 226 -8.80 8.70 2.58
C GLN A 226 -9.03 9.00 1.10
N VAL A 227 -10.22 9.52 0.80
CA VAL A 227 -10.58 10.00 -0.55
C VAL A 227 -9.63 11.10 -1.00
N SER A 228 -9.31 12.05 -0.12
CA SER A 228 -8.37 13.13 -0.38
C SER A 228 -6.98 12.60 -0.79
N THR A 229 -6.47 11.59 -0.10
CA THR A 229 -5.18 10.95 -0.47
C THR A 229 -5.22 10.38 -1.89
N ILE A 230 -6.31 9.71 -2.27
CA ILE A 230 -6.47 9.15 -3.62
C ILE A 230 -6.51 10.28 -4.65
N VAL A 231 -7.39 11.27 -4.47
CA VAL A 231 -7.53 12.42 -5.38
C VAL A 231 -6.21 13.15 -5.55
N ASN A 232 -5.49 13.40 -4.46
CA ASN A 232 -4.20 14.09 -4.49
C ASN A 232 -3.13 13.29 -5.25
N CYS A 233 -3.12 11.96 -5.13
CA CYS A 233 -2.23 11.12 -5.94
C CYS A 233 -2.55 11.18 -7.44
N TYR A 234 -3.83 11.16 -7.82
CA TYR A 234 -4.24 11.34 -9.22
C TYR A 234 -3.94 12.74 -9.77
N ARG A 235 -4.04 13.79 -8.94
CA ARG A 235 -3.61 15.16 -9.28
C ARG A 235 -2.09 15.24 -9.43
N HIS A 236 -1.35 14.65 -8.52
CA HIS A 236 0.12 14.65 -8.53
C HIS A 236 0.67 14.07 -9.84
N VAL A 237 0.10 12.99 -10.34
CA VAL A 237 0.49 12.40 -11.63
C VAL A 237 -0.16 13.10 -12.84
N LYS A 238 -0.93 14.17 -12.60
CA LYS A 238 -1.59 15.01 -13.62
C LYS A 238 -2.69 14.28 -14.45
N ILE A 239 -3.32 13.28 -13.87
CA ILE A 239 -4.55 12.68 -14.43
C ILE A 239 -5.75 13.59 -14.13
N LEU A 240 -5.83 14.13 -12.91
CA LEU A 240 -6.81 15.14 -12.55
C LEU A 240 -6.20 16.56 -12.62
N PRO A 241 -7.01 17.59 -12.90
CA PRO A 241 -6.54 18.97 -12.81
C PRO A 241 -6.14 19.32 -11.37
N SER A 242 -5.15 20.22 -11.24
CA SER A 242 -4.83 20.82 -9.95
C SER A 242 -5.98 21.72 -9.50
N PRO A 243 -6.24 21.88 -8.18
CA PRO A 243 -7.23 22.83 -7.71
C PRO A 243 -6.84 24.24 -8.19
N SER A 244 -7.85 25.02 -8.58
CA SER A 244 -7.67 26.47 -8.72
C SER A 244 -7.26 27.02 -7.37
N THR A 245 -6.33 27.98 -7.34
CA THR A 245 -5.62 28.52 -6.16
C THR A 245 -6.52 29.12 -5.06
N ASP A 246 -7.85 29.05 -5.17
CA ASP A 246 -8.80 29.65 -4.23
C ASP A 246 -9.42 28.70 -3.19
N ASP A 247 -9.21 27.37 -3.33
CA ASP A 247 -9.72 26.40 -2.35
C ASP A 247 -8.60 25.91 -1.43
N SER A 248 -8.22 26.76 -0.46
CA SER A 248 -7.38 26.38 0.68
C SER A 248 -8.24 25.86 1.82
N ASP A 249 -8.79 24.67 1.69
CA ASP A 249 -9.25 23.92 2.87
C ASP A 249 -8.06 23.16 3.44
N GLU A 250 -7.44 23.79 4.45
CA GLU A 250 -6.50 23.19 5.38
C GLU A 250 -7.24 22.19 6.27
N ASP A 251 -7.40 20.94 5.85
CA ASP A 251 -7.74 19.88 6.81
C ASP A 251 -7.26 18.50 6.35
N ASP A 252 -6.42 17.89 7.22
CA ASP A 252 -6.10 16.47 7.36
C ASP A 252 -5.30 15.72 6.26
N ASP A 253 -4.60 16.40 5.40
CA ASP A 253 -3.61 15.74 4.55
C ASP A 253 -2.33 15.44 5.36
N ILE A 254 -2.01 14.16 5.53
CA ILE A 254 -0.63 13.79 5.87
C ILE A 254 0.23 14.43 4.78
N PRO A 255 1.03 15.47 5.08
CA PRO A 255 1.78 16.17 4.05
C PRO A 255 2.64 15.17 3.28
N LEU A 256 2.68 15.27 1.94
CA LEU A 256 3.58 14.46 1.10
C LEU A 256 5.03 14.51 1.63
N SER A 257 5.43 15.58 2.34
CA SER A 257 6.71 15.71 3.03
C SER A 257 6.90 14.67 4.16
N LEU A 258 5.86 14.29 4.90
CA LEU A 258 5.92 13.21 5.88
C LEU A 258 6.00 11.83 5.20
N LEU A 259 5.47 11.73 3.99
CA LEU A 259 5.61 10.55 3.15
C LEU A 259 7.03 10.43 2.54
N GLN A 260 7.78 11.52 2.39
CA GLN A 260 9.16 11.50 1.87
C GLN A 260 10.21 11.06 2.90
N TYR A 261 9.87 11.00 4.19
CA TYR A 261 10.83 10.68 5.26
C TYR A 261 11.15 9.19 5.43
N HIS A 262 10.58 8.28 4.63
CA HIS A 262 10.84 6.85 4.73
C HIS A 262 11.87 6.38 3.72
N ARG A 263 13.14 6.33 4.15
CA ARG A 263 14.24 5.76 3.35
C ARG A 263 14.25 4.23 3.29
N ASP A 264 13.51 3.57 4.17
CA ASP A 264 13.33 2.12 4.14
C ASP A 264 11.84 1.82 4.34
N GLU A 265 11.24 1.03 3.44
CA GLU A 265 9.83 0.65 3.47
C GLU A 265 9.41 -0.08 4.77
N ASP A 266 10.38 -0.42 5.62
CA ASP A 266 10.23 -1.24 6.82
C ASP A 266 10.32 -0.46 8.14
N ASP A 267 10.62 0.86 8.14
CA ASP A 267 10.74 1.65 9.37
C ASP A 267 9.50 2.49 9.66
N ILE A 268 8.89 2.23 10.83
CA ILE A 268 7.85 3.11 11.39
C ILE A 268 8.54 4.35 11.97
N PRO A 269 8.07 5.59 11.70
CA PRO A 269 8.65 6.78 12.28
C PRO A 269 8.66 6.69 13.80
N LEU A 270 9.80 7.00 14.42
CA LEU A 270 9.98 7.05 15.86
C LEU A 270 8.92 7.93 16.55
N ILE A 271 8.50 9.00 15.86
CA ILE A 271 7.44 9.93 16.28
C ILE A 271 6.08 9.25 16.41
N GLU A 272 5.69 8.38 15.48
CA GLU A 272 4.38 7.69 15.53
C GLU A 272 4.32 6.67 16.67
N LEU A 273 5.45 6.00 16.91
CA LEU A 273 5.60 5.10 18.06
C LEU A 273 5.56 5.87 19.39
N GLN A 274 6.17 7.06 19.45
CA GLN A 274 6.17 7.92 20.63
C GLN A 274 4.80 8.54 20.94
N MET A 275 4.04 8.93 19.90
CA MET A 275 2.67 9.41 20.09
C MET A 275 1.78 8.32 20.71
N LYS A 276 1.88 7.07 20.23
CA LYS A 276 1.14 5.94 20.81
C LYS A 276 1.58 5.60 22.23
N MET A 277 2.86 5.69 22.56
CA MET A 277 3.34 5.49 23.93
C MET A 277 2.82 6.57 24.88
N ARG A 278 2.63 7.81 24.43
CA ARG A 278 1.97 8.87 25.20
C ARG A 278 0.48 8.60 25.39
N GLU A 279 -0.21 8.12 24.37
CA GLU A 279 -1.63 7.71 24.45
C GLU A 279 -1.86 6.55 25.42
N LEU A 280 -0.86 5.64 25.56
CA LEU A 280 -0.92 4.49 26.48
C LEU A 280 -0.50 4.82 27.94
N GLY A 281 -0.29 6.11 28.29
CA GLY A 281 -0.10 6.55 29.68
C GLY A 281 1.30 6.36 30.25
N ASN A 282 2.31 5.99 29.47
CA ASN A 282 3.71 5.95 29.89
C ASN A 282 4.40 7.31 29.66
N SER A 283 3.99 8.31 30.44
CA SER A 283 4.24 9.74 30.19
C SER A 283 5.50 10.33 30.83
N SER A 284 6.53 9.57 31.18
CA SER A 284 7.65 10.14 31.95
C SER A 284 8.96 10.40 31.22
N MET A 285 9.05 10.12 29.90
CA MET A 285 10.29 10.31 29.15
C MET A 285 10.06 10.97 27.79
N THR A 286 10.79 12.07 27.51
CA THR A 286 10.75 12.75 26.21
C THR A 286 11.57 11.99 25.17
N ALA A 287 11.31 12.26 23.89
CA ALA A 287 12.06 11.69 22.75
C ALA A 287 13.56 11.96 22.86
N GLU A 288 13.91 13.17 23.30
CA GLU A 288 15.31 13.62 23.45
C GLU A 288 16.02 12.96 24.63
N GLU A 289 15.33 12.72 25.73
CA GLU A 289 15.86 11.98 26.88
C GLU A 289 16.11 10.52 26.54
N TYR A 290 15.24 9.90 25.74
CA TYR A 290 15.41 8.53 25.29
C TYR A 290 16.59 8.38 24.31
N VAL A 291 16.71 9.26 23.31
CA VAL A 291 17.84 9.29 22.37
C VAL A 291 19.14 9.66 23.12
N GLY A 292 19.07 10.54 24.11
CA GLY A 292 20.19 10.91 24.97
C GLY A 292 20.67 9.75 25.85
N SER A 293 19.77 8.88 26.31
CA SER A 293 20.11 7.68 27.09
C SER A 293 20.81 6.60 26.24
N MET A 294 20.46 6.49 24.96
CA MET A 294 21.11 5.56 24.03
C MET A 294 22.52 6.00 23.65
N LYS A 295 22.77 7.32 23.53
CA LYS A 295 24.09 7.85 23.19
C LYS A 295 25.11 7.76 24.35
N ARG A 296 24.68 7.55 25.59
CA ARG A 296 25.55 7.46 26.77
C ARG A 296 26.04 6.05 27.09
N ARG A 297 25.57 5.01 26.39
CA ARG A 297 26.10 3.66 26.55
C ARG A 297 27.23 3.44 25.55
N LYS A 298 28.48 3.58 26.05
CA LYS A 298 29.68 3.22 25.29
C LYS A 298 29.76 1.71 25.08
N PRO A 299 30.45 1.23 24.00
CA PRO A 299 30.57 -0.20 23.66
C PRO A 299 31.41 -1.04 24.62
N ASP A 300 31.99 -0.48 25.66
CA ASP A 300 33.05 -1.12 26.47
C ASP A 300 32.57 -1.74 27.80
N ASP A 301 31.27 -1.86 28.04
CA ASP A 301 30.73 -2.55 29.22
C ASP A 301 30.03 -3.87 28.80
N ILE A 302 30.81 -4.81 28.24
CA ILE A 302 30.47 -6.24 28.15
C ILE A 302 31.66 -7.08 28.59
#